data_a6db5e16d9dd21188aa0ac4bc2ddf942
#
_entry.id   a6db5e16d9dd21188aa0ac4bc2ddf942
#
_cell.length_a   1.000
_cell.length_b   1.000
_cell.length_c   1.000
_cell.angle_alpha   90.00
_cell.angle_beta   90.00
_cell.angle_gamma   90.00
#
_symmetry.space_group_name_H-M   'P 1'
#
loop_
_entity.id
_entity.type
_entity.pdbx_description
1 polymer ?
#
loop_
_entity_poly.entity_id
_entity_poly.type
_entity_poly.pdbx_seq_one_letter_code
_entity_poly.pdbx_strand_id
1 'polypeptide(L)'
;MTIQPTSEFSATSEETIQKIATELSTSDRKYRVFKAIYSGGNKPKGAAALAASTGLSEMVILQLATPMAHQQYFEGLKHNGLVAFRKHPHINAVRHRILRLAKNPTKLKQHVSSRTPRQTILVQVDSRKRTEVSAREIFIDDVEEFKLAKDLKPAQLPSLDPARLPEKIFKYGVASILGNKGKFQDWGGEKNDLYTSNVTVGGQRRVAAFAFKGPGTPPPLTIAKLGKNGDQIPRLFLTTADTFLVQFEGQIDEAVRSEMLTHAIRKSLETRKEILYGVIELEDSHRLRASYGSRFTPYNVPS
;
A
#
# COMPACT_ATOMS: atom_id res chain seq x y z
N MET A 1 8.14 -13.74 -25.91
CA MET A 1 6.77 -13.71 -25.38
C MET A 1 6.76 -12.63 -24.31
N THR A 2 6.34 -11.42 -24.69
CA THR A 2 6.48 -10.21 -23.88
C THR A 2 5.21 -10.07 -23.04
N ILE A 3 5.32 -10.31 -21.72
CA ILE A 3 4.22 -10.07 -20.78
C ILE A 3 4.21 -8.57 -20.49
N GLN A 4 3.22 -7.86 -21.01
CA GLN A 4 2.95 -6.47 -20.65
C GLN A 4 2.35 -6.41 -19.24
N PRO A 5 2.74 -5.42 -18.41
CA PRO A 5 2.15 -5.25 -17.09
C PRO A 5 0.74 -4.65 -17.26
N THR A 6 -0.28 -5.47 -17.01
CA THR A 6 -1.67 -5.02 -16.93
C THR A 6 -1.95 -4.44 -15.55
N SER A 7 -1.52 -3.21 -15.32
CA SER A 7 -2.20 -2.29 -14.40
C SER A 7 -2.72 -1.11 -15.20
N GLU A 8 -3.49 -1.40 -16.22
CA GLU A 8 -4.35 -0.40 -16.83
C GLU A 8 -5.44 -0.05 -15.82
N PHE A 9 -5.27 1.11 -15.21
CA PHE A 9 -6.40 1.89 -14.74
C PHE A 9 -7.30 2.05 -15.96
N SER A 10 -8.28 1.17 -16.11
CA SER A 10 -9.24 1.31 -17.20
C SER A 10 -10.05 2.56 -16.92
N ALA A 11 -9.56 3.71 -17.38
CA ALA A 11 -10.19 5.02 -17.23
C ALA A 11 -11.59 5.06 -17.87
N THR A 12 -11.96 4.00 -18.55
CA THR A 12 -13.29 3.73 -19.12
C THR A 12 -14.11 2.77 -18.25
N SER A 13 -13.59 2.30 -17.11
CA SER A 13 -14.34 1.42 -16.22
C SER A 13 -15.58 2.15 -15.69
N GLU A 14 -16.67 1.43 -15.54
CA GLU A 14 -17.93 1.94 -14.99
C GLU A 14 -17.73 2.57 -13.61
N GLU A 15 -16.82 2.00 -12.82
CA GLU A 15 -16.43 2.48 -11.50
C GLU A 15 -15.77 3.86 -11.54
N THR A 16 -14.87 4.09 -12.51
CA THR A 16 -14.22 5.39 -12.71
C THR A 16 -15.25 6.45 -13.13
N ILE A 17 -16.18 6.11 -14.04
CA ILE A 17 -17.26 7.01 -14.45
C ILE A 17 -18.13 7.41 -13.26
N GLN A 18 -18.49 6.45 -12.41
CA GLN A 18 -19.30 6.69 -11.22
C GLN A 18 -18.56 7.54 -10.20
N LYS A 19 -17.29 7.23 -9.90
CA LYS A 19 -16.47 7.98 -8.96
C LYS A 19 -16.41 9.45 -9.35
N ILE A 20 -16.07 9.73 -10.62
CA ILE A 20 -15.99 11.11 -11.10
C ILE A 20 -17.37 11.78 -11.05
N ALA A 21 -18.41 11.10 -11.52
CA ALA A 21 -19.79 11.66 -11.52
C ALA A 21 -20.28 11.96 -10.11
N THR A 22 -19.99 11.09 -9.13
CA THR A 22 -20.33 11.30 -7.72
C THR A 22 -19.61 12.54 -7.18
N GLU A 23 -18.31 12.66 -7.39
CA GLU A 23 -17.57 13.83 -6.91
C GLU A 23 -18.05 15.14 -7.56
N LEU A 24 -18.35 15.13 -8.86
CA LEU A 24 -18.89 16.30 -9.55
C LEU A 24 -20.32 16.66 -9.10
N SER A 25 -21.10 15.68 -8.66
CA SER A 25 -22.48 15.91 -8.16
C SER A 25 -22.50 16.64 -6.81
N THR A 26 -21.43 16.58 -6.02
CA THR A 26 -21.35 17.22 -4.70
C THR A 26 -21.02 18.71 -4.78
N SER A 27 -20.56 19.23 -5.93
CA SER A 27 -20.14 20.63 -6.07
C SER A 27 -20.35 21.16 -7.49
N ASP A 28 -21.26 22.14 -7.62
CA ASP A 28 -21.48 22.82 -8.90
C ASP A 28 -20.19 23.49 -9.44
N ARG A 29 -19.32 23.99 -8.52
CA ARG A 29 -18.03 24.56 -8.91
C ARG A 29 -17.13 23.53 -9.56
N LYS A 30 -16.97 22.33 -8.96
CA LYS A 30 -16.21 21.22 -9.54
C LYS A 30 -16.79 20.79 -10.89
N TYR A 31 -18.12 20.70 -10.98
CA TYR A 31 -18.82 20.37 -12.23
C TYR A 31 -18.49 21.36 -13.34
N ARG A 32 -18.57 22.69 -13.06
CA ARG A 32 -18.24 23.74 -14.03
C ARG A 32 -16.79 23.67 -14.49
N VAL A 33 -15.85 23.49 -13.57
CA VAL A 33 -14.42 23.36 -13.89
C VAL A 33 -14.17 22.14 -14.78
N PHE A 34 -14.69 20.98 -14.42
CA PHE A 34 -14.56 19.77 -15.24
C PHE A 34 -15.15 19.98 -16.63
N LYS A 35 -16.39 20.50 -16.74
CA LYS A 35 -17.03 20.81 -18.02
C LYS A 35 -16.22 21.77 -18.87
N ALA A 36 -15.64 22.82 -18.26
CA ALA A 36 -14.81 23.81 -18.97
C ALA A 36 -13.52 23.19 -19.51
N ILE A 37 -12.84 22.34 -18.76
CA ILE A 37 -11.64 21.62 -19.22
C ILE A 37 -11.99 20.72 -20.41
N TYR A 38 -13.11 20.01 -20.36
CA TYR A 38 -13.55 19.09 -21.40
C TYR A 38 -14.33 19.72 -22.56
N SER A 39 -14.56 21.04 -22.54
CA SER A 39 -15.14 21.78 -23.69
C SER A 39 -14.11 22.07 -24.76
N GLY A 40 -14.55 22.40 -25.99
CA GLY A 40 -13.69 22.84 -27.10
C GLY A 40 -12.57 21.85 -27.49
N GLY A 41 -11.47 22.38 -28.04
CA GLY A 41 -10.32 21.61 -28.54
C GLY A 41 -9.49 20.94 -27.42
N ASN A 42 -8.36 20.28 -27.82
CA ASN A 42 -7.50 19.53 -26.90
C ASN A 42 -6.28 20.34 -26.40
N LYS A 43 -6.24 21.66 -26.67
CA LYS A 43 -5.16 22.52 -26.19
C LYS A 43 -5.23 22.66 -24.66
N PRO A 44 -4.08 22.74 -23.98
CA PRO A 44 -4.04 23.03 -22.54
C PRO A 44 -4.76 24.36 -22.23
N LYS A 45 -5.48 24.41 -21.13
CA LYS A 45 -6.20 25.61 -20.66
C LYS A 45 -5.59 26.08 -19.34
N GLY A 46 -5.09 27.30 -19.30
CA GLY A 46 -4.61 27.93 -18.06
C GLY A 46 -5.75 28.36 -17.16
N ALA A 47 -5.41 28.70 -15.91
CA ALA A 47 -6.37 29.11 -14.88
C ALA A 47 -7.20 30.32 -15.33
N ALA A 48 -6.59 31.33 -15.99
CA ALA A 48 -7.28 32.52 -16.51
C ALA A 48 -8.35 32.18 -17.56
N ALA A 49 -8.06 31.29 -18.50
CA ALA A 49 -9.02 30.87 -19.52
C ALA A 49 -10.19 30.07 -18.91
N LEU A 50 -9.91 29.25 -17.90
CA LEU A 50 -10.93 28.52 -17.16
C LEU A 50 -11.76 29.46 -16.26
N ALA A 51 -11.16 30.48 -15.66
CA ALA A 51 -11.85 31.51 -14.90
C ALA A 51 -12.85 32.28 -15.77
N ALA A 52 -12.43 32.72 -16.95
CA ALA A 52 -13.31 33.40 -17.89
C ALA A 52 -14.50 32.52 -18.35
N SER A 53 -14.28 31.21 -18.53
CA SER A 53 -15.34 30.30 -18.99
C SER A 53 -16.27 29.79 -17.88
N THR A 54 -15.86 29.86 -16.62
CA THR A 54 -16.62 29.32 -15.47
C THR A 54 -17.24 30.38 -14.57
N GLY A 55 -16.75 31.64 -14.67
CA GLY A 55 -17.13 32.71 -13.75
C GLY A 55 -16.53 32.55 -12.34
N LEU A 56 -15.47 31.72 -12.19
CA LEU A 56 -14.76 31.52 -10.93
C LEU A 56 -13.43 32.27 -10.96
N SER A 57 -12.88 32.67 -9.80
CA SER A 57 -11.54 33.25 -9.77
C SER A 57 -10.44 32.20 -10.09
N GLU A 58 -9.30 32.66 -10.60
CA GLU A 58 -8.17 31.77 -10.92
C GLU A 58 -7.71 30.95 -9.70
N MET A 59 -7.69 31.55 -8.52
CA MET A 59 -7.34 30.88 -7.28
C MET A 59 -8.29 29.69 -7.01
N VAL A 60 -9.60 29.91 -7.15
CA VAL A 60 -10.61 28.86 -6.98
C VAL A 60 -10.44 27.76 -8.03
N ILE A 61 -10.12 28.14 -9.28
CA ILE A 61 -9.83 27.16 -10.33
C ILE A 61 -8.65 26.26 -9.93
N LEU A 62 -7.53 26.85 -9.48
CA LEU A 62 -6.35 26.09 -9.05
C LEU A 62 -6.64 25.20 -7.84
N GLN A 63 -7.36 25.71 -6.84
CA GLN A 63 -7.76 24.93 -5.66
C GLN A 63 -8.63 23.72 -6.00
N LEU A 64 -9.52 23.83 -6.98
CA LEU A 64 -10.41 22.75 -7.38
C LEU A 64 -9.77 21.80 -8.40
N ALA A 65 -9.05 22.34 -9.39
CA ALA A 65 -8.52 21.56 -10.48
C ALA A 65 -7.25 20.77 -10.11
N THR A 66 -6.38 21.30 -9.24
CA THR A 66 -5.15 20.61 -8.86
C THR A 66 -5.41 19.25 -8.19
N PRO A 67 -6.27 19.13 -7.16
CA PRO A 67 -6.62 17.82 -6.60
C PRO A 67 -7.26 16.87 -7.61
N MET A 68 -8.13 17.39 -8.49
CA MET A 68 -8.77 16.57 -9.54
C MET A 68 -7.76 16.07 -10.59
N ALA A 69 -6.72 16.86 -10.90
CA ALA A 69 -5.62 16.43 -11.76
C ALA A 69 -4.76 15.34 -11.10
N HIS A 70 -4.48 15.45 -9.80
CA HIS A 70 -3.82 14.39 -9.03
C HIS A 70 -4.61 13.08 -9.03
N GLN A 71 -5.93 13.16 -9.06
CA GLN A 71 -6.80 12.00 -9.21
C GLN A 71 -6.93 11.51 -10.66
N GLN A 72 -6.15 12.08 -11.59
CA GLN A 72 -6.14 11.73 -13.02
C GLN A 72 -7.46 11.98 -13.75
N TYR A 73 -8.31 12.88 -13.26
CA TYR A 73 -9.55 13.24 -13.98
C TYR A 73 -9.26 14.04 -15.26
N PHE A 74 -8.11 14.69 -15.33
CA PHE A 74 -7.49 15.34 -16.47
C PHE A 74 -6.00 15.53 -16.19
N GLU A 75 -5.23 15.89 -17.20
CA GLU A 75 -3.79 16.09 -17.06
C GLU A 75 -3.49 17.50 -16.54
N GLY A 76 -2.71 17.59 -15.45
CA GLY A 76 -2.09 18.82 -14.99
C GLY A 76 -0.69 18.96 -15.59
N LEU A 77 -0.36 20.13 -16.16
CA LEU A 77 0.93 20.40 -16.78
C LEU A 77 1.33 21.88 -16.64
N LYS A 78 2.58 22.18 -16.96
CA LYS A 78 3.02 23.58 -17.13
C LYS A 78 2.96 23.95 -18.60
N HIS A 79 2.31 25.06 -18.93
CA HIS A 79 2.25 25.64 -20.24
C HIS A 79 2.64 27.11 -20.16
N ASN A 80 3.68 27.51 -20.89
CA ASN A 80 4.29 28.85 -20.78
C ASN A 80 4.64 29.25 -19.34
N GLY A 81 5.17 28.30 -18.55
CA GLY A 81 5.55 28.54 -17.15
C GLY A 81 4.39 28.53 -16.14
N LEU A 82 3.14 28.55 -16.60
CA LEU A 82 1.94 28.58 -15.77
C LEU A 82 1.27 27.21 -15.68
N VAL A 83 0.53 26.97 -14.58
CA VAL A 83 -0.26 25.75 -14.41
C VAL A 83 -1.42 25.74 -15.41
N ALA A 84 -1.53 24.65 -16.16
CA ALA A 84 -2.58 24.44 -17.13
C ALA A 84 -3.12 23.00 -17.04
N PHE A 85 -4.30 22.78 -17.60
CA PHE A 85 -4.98 21.50 -17.55
C PHE A 85 -5.38 21.07 -18.98
N ARG A 86 -5.21 19.79 -19.27
CA ARG A 86 -5.53 19.20 -20.58
C ARG A 86 -6.43 17.98 -20.38
N LYS A 87 -7.28 17.72 -21.37
CA LYS A 87 -8.16 16.55 -21.36
C LYS A 87 -7.36 15.25 -21.29
N HIS A 88 -7.75 14.37 -20.40
CA HIS A 88 -7.26 12.98 -20.43
C HIS A 88 -7.97 12.20 -21.53
N PRO A 89 -7.27 11.51 -22.46
CA PRO A 89 -7.89 10.90 -23.65
C PRO A 89 -9.04 9.96 -23.31
N HIS A 90 -8.84 9.04 -22.36
CA HIS A 90 -9.85 8.06 -21.98
C HIS A 90 -11.08 8.69 -21.30
N ILE A 91 -10.89 9.66 -20.41
CA ILE A 91 -12.00 10.38 -19.77
C ILE A 91 -12.76 11.23 -20.79
N ASN A 92 -12.04 11.77 -21.80
CA ASN A 92 -12.66 12.54 -22.86
C ASN A 92 -13.69 11.72 -23.66
N ALA A 93 -13.43 10.43 -23.89
CA ALA A 93 -14.36 9.53 -24.59
C ALA A 93 -15.68 9.36 -23.83
N VAL A 94 -15.65 9.35 -22.48
CA VAL A 94 -16.83 9.12 -21.64
C VAL A 94 -17.36 10.37 -20.93
N ARG A 95 -16.79 11.55 -21.19
CA ARG A 95 -17.10 12.83 -20.52
C ARG A 95 -18.59 13.19 -20.50
N HIS A 96 -19.29 12.95 -21.60
CA HIS A 96 -20.72 13.27 -21.69
C HIS A 96 -21.57 12.40 -20.76
N ARG A 97 -21.17 11.15 -20.58
CA ARG A 97 -21.81 10.22 -19.67
C ARG A 97 -21.57 10.65 -18.22
N ILE A 98 -20.33 11.00 -17.87
CA ILE A 98 -19.97 11.52 -16.55
C ILE A 98 -20.79 12.77 -16.22
N LEU A 99 -20.80 13.76 -17.11
CA LEU A 99 -21.54 15.02 -16.90
C LEU A 99 -23.05 14.80 -16.78
N ARG A 100 -23.61 13.88 -17.54
CA ARG A 100 -25.04 13.54 -17.47
C ARG A 100 -25.41 12.85 -16.15
N LEU A 101 -24.56 11.93 -15.67
CA LEU A 101 -24.76 11.26 -14.40
C LEU A 101 -24.60 12.23 -13.23
N ALA A 102 -23.59 13.10 -13.26
CA ALA A 102 -23.38 14.11 -12.22
C ALA A 102 -24.54 15.08 -12.03
N LYS A 103 -25.31 15.37 -13.10
CA LYS A 103 -26.51 16.22 -13.06
C LYS A 103 -27.78 15.50 -12.59
N ASN A 104 -27.75 14.17 -12.50
CA ASN A 104 -28.94 13.41 -12.14
C ASN A 104 -28.68 12.49 -10.95
N PRO A 105 -28.80 12.99 -9.71
CA PRO A 105 -28.52 12.22 -8.49
C PRO A 105 -29.33 10.92 -8.39
N THR A 106 -30.56 10.91 -8.90
CA THR A 106 -31.40 9.72 -8.88
C THR A 106 -30.84 8.63 -9.80
N LYS A 107 -30.46 8.99 -11.03
CA LYS A 107 -29.81 8.06 -11.96
C LYS A 107 -28.43 7.63 -11.47
N LEU A 108 -27.70 8.51 -10.80
CA LEU A 108 -26.42 8.18 -10.20
C LEU A 108 -26.58 7.12 -9.10
N LYS A 109 -27.58 7.27 -8.20
CA LYS A 109 -27.91 6.27 -7.17
C LYS A 109 -28.39 4.94 -7.78
N GLN A 110 -29.24 4.98 -8.79
CA GLN A 110 -29.72 3.79 -9.51
C GLN A 110 -28.58 3.09 -10.27
N HIS A 111 -27.66 3.86 -10.84
CA HIS A 111 -26.50 3.32 -11.54
C HIS A 111 -25.55 2.60 -10.60
N VAL A 112 -25.38 3.10 -9.37
CA VAL A 112 -24.63 2.43 -8.29
C VAL A 112 -25.30 1.11 -7.88
N SER A 113 -26.64 1.02 -7.93
CA SER A 113 -27.37 -0.17 -7.49
C SER A 113 -27.50 -1.27 -8.56
N SER A 114 -27.44 -0.91 -9.86
CA SER A 114 -27.83 -1.85 -10.93
C SER A 114 -26.68 -2.37 -11.81
N ARG A 115 -25.47 -1.78 -11.75
CA ARG A 115 -24.38 -2.10 -12.68
C ARG A 115 -22.98 -2.18 -12.08
N THR A 116 -22.78 -1.88 -10.81
CA THR A 116 -21.65 -2.42 -10.12
C THR A 116 -22.02 -3.89 -9.90
N PRO A 117 -21.32 -4.85 -10.48
CA PRO A 117 -21.18 -6.08 -9.75
C PRO A 117 -20.53 -5.58 -8.44
N ARG A 118 -21.31 -5.43 -7.36
CA ARG A 118 -20.71 -5.76 -6.10
C ARG A 118 -19.98 -7.03 -6.46
N GLN A 119 -18.67 -7.02 -6.41
CA GLN A 119 -17.99 -8.22 -6.01
C GLN A 119 -18.51 -8.46 -4.59
N THR A 120 -19.75 -8.86 -4.51
CA THR A 120 -20.24 -9.73 -3.49
C THR A 120 -19.37 -10.95 -3.76
N ILE A 121 -18.23 -11.02 -3.10
CA ILE A 121 -17.65 -12.31 -2.80
C ILE A 121 -18.79 -12.95 -2.02
N LEU A 122 -19.65 -13.68 -2.73
CA LEU A 122 -20.52 -14.66 -2.13
C LEU A 122 -19.53 -15.70 -1.59
N VAL A 123 -19.05 -15.41 -0.38
CA VAL A 123 -18.60 -16.47 0.49
C VAL A 123 -19.89 -17.25 0.73
N GLN A 124 -20.16 -18.24 -0.12
CA GLN A 124 -21.06 -19.32 0.25
C GLN A 124 -20.34 -19.97 1.43
N VAL A 125 -20.62 -19.44 2.61
CA VAL A 125 -20.37 -20.16 3.83
C VAL A 125 -21.34 -21.33 3.77
N ASP A 126 -20.83 -22.46 3.26
CA ASP A 126 -21.51 -23.72 3.48
C ASP A 126 -21.61 -23.83 5.00
N SER A 127 -22.80 -23.58 5.54
CA SER A 127 -23.08 -23.58 6.98
C SER A 127 -22.79 -24.94 7.62
N ARG A 128 -22.43 -25.95 6.83
CA ARG A 128 -22.01 -27.30 7.27
C ARG A 128 -20.51 -27.46 7.41
N LYS A 129 -19.69 -26.51 6.89
CA LYS A 129 -18.25 -26.47 7.15
C LYS A 129 -17.90 -25.05 7.61
N ARG A 130 -17.74 -24.85 8.92
CA ARG A 130 -17.14 -23.63 9.46
C ARG A 130 -15.78 -23.48 8.79
N THR A 131 -15.67 -22.53 7.88
CA THR A 131 -14.38 -22.08 7.38
C THR A 131 -13.83 -21.20 8.49
N GLU A 132 -13.03 -21.79 9.39
CA GLU A 132 -12.37 -21.02 10.42
C GLU A 132 -11.38 -20.09 9.74
N VAL A 133 -11.62 -18.79 9.88
CA VAL A 133 -10.65 -17.77 9.55
C VAL A 133 -9.57 -17.85 10.61
N SER A 134 -8.37 -18.21 10.24
CA SER A 134 -7.26 -18.31 11.17
C SER A 134 -6.18 -17.31 10.77
N ALA A 135 -6.29 -16.09 11.33
CA ALA A 135 -5.25 -15.08 11.29
C ALA A 135 -4.77 -14.85 12.74
N ARG A 136 -3.48 -15.05 13.00
CA ARG A 136 -2.90 -14.94 14.33
C ARG A 136 -1.69 -14.04 14.32
N GLU A 137 -1.67 -13.07 15.24
CA GLU A 137 -0.48 -12.27 15.48
C GLU A 137 0.59 -13.12 16.19
N ILE A 138 1.84 -12.95 15.77
CA ILE A 138 3.00 -13.59 16.36
C ILE A 138 4.05 -12.54 16.73
N PHE A 139 4.85 -12.88 17.73
CA PHE A 139 5.96 -12.09 18.23
C PHE A 139 7.29 -12.82 17.96
N ILE A 140 8.41 -12.15 18.16
CA ILE A 140 9.72 -12.80 18.00
C ILE A 140 9.87 -14.02 18.93
N ASP A 141 9.17 -14.04 20.06
CA ASP A 141 9.17 -15.14 21.02
C ASP A 141 8.48 -16.41 20.50
N ASP A 142 7.62 -16.29 19.49
CA ASP A 142 6.95 -17.41 18.83
C ASP A 142 7.82 -18.08 17.77
N VAL A 143 8.88 -17.42 17.30
CA VAL A 143 9.79 -17.91 16.27
C VAL A 143 10.96 -18.67 16.90
N GLU A 144 11.04 -19.96 16.64
CA GLU A 144 12.01 -20.85 17.32
C GLU A 144 13.47 -20.51 17.00
N GLU A 145 13.74 -19.99 15.80
CA GLU A 145 15.08 -19.54 15.39
C GLU A 145 15.53 -18.30 16.17
N PHE A 146 14.61 -17.56 16.79
CA PHE A 146 14.90 -16.39 17.62
C PHE A 146 14.99 -16.72 19.12
N LYS A 147 15.10 -18.01 19.47
CA LYS A 147 15.09 -18.51 20.87
C LYS A 147 16.05 -17.81 21.82
N LEU A 148 17.23 -17.38 21.35
CA LEU A 148 18.18 -16.67 22.20
C LEU A 148 17.70 -15.27 22.62
N ALA A 149 16.77 -14.67 21.85
CA ALA A 149 16.17 -13.39 22.20
C ALA A 149 15.01 -13.53 23.20
N LYS A 150 14.40 -14.72 23.29
CA LYS A 150 13.21 -14.98 24.10
C LYS A 150 13.44 -14.71 25.58
N ASP A 151 14.60 -15.10 26.09
CA ASP A 151 14.91 -15.01 27.52
C ASP A 151 15.45 -13.64 27.94
N LEU A 152 15.76 -12.77 26.99
CA LEU A 152 16.26 -11.43 27.25
C LEU A 152 15.14 -10.45 27.58
N LYS A 153 15.08 -10.03 28.86
CA LYS A 153 14.15 -8.97 29.29
C LYS A 153 14.70 -7.58 28.95
N PRO A 154 13.81 -6.59 28.73
CA PRO A 154 14.23 -5.21 28.44
C PRO A 154 15.26 -4.64 29.41
N ALA A 155 15.08 -4.92 30.72
CA ALA A 155 16.00 -4.48 31.77
C ALA A 155 17.41 -5.11 31.71
N GLN A 156 17.57 -6.15 30.93
CA GLN A 156 18.85 -6.87 30.73
C GLN A 156 19.52 -6.51 29.40
N LEU A 157 18.84 -5.67 28.59
CA LEU A 157 19.45 -5.23 27.34
C LEU A 157 20.66 -4.37 27.65
N PRO A 158 21.85 -4.68 27.08
CA PRO A 158 22.98 -3.79 27.17
C PRO A 158 22.61 -2.43 26.58
N SER A 159 23.21 -1.37 27.06
CA SER A 159 23.12 -0.06 26.41
C SER A 159 23.63 -0.20 24.97
N LEU A 160 22.70 -0.48 24.06
CA LEU A 160 23.04 -0.59 22.65
C LEU A 160 23.28 0.83 22.11
N ASP A 161 24.17 0.92 21.15
CA ASP A 161 24.31 2.13 20.36
C ASP A 161 22.92 2.59 19.92
N PRO A 162 22.49 3.82 20.29
CA PRO A 162 21.18 4.35 19.91
C PRO A 162 21.03 4.48 18.39
N ALA A 163 22.12 4.38 17.64
CA ALA A 163 22.08 4.40 16.19
C ALA A 163 21.35 3.14 15.66
N ARG A 164 20.29 3.39 14.92
CA ARG A 164 19.57 2.34 14.19
C ARG A 164 20.46 1.76 13.10
N LEU A 165 20.42 0.44 12.93
CA LEU A 165 21.19 -0.22 11.90
C LEU A 165 20.69 0.11 10.49
N PRO A 166 21.57 0.21 9.50
CA PRO A 166 21.17 0.19 8.09
C PRO A 166 20.28 -1.02 7.80
N GLU A 167 19.19 -0.81 7.07
CA GLU A 167 18.23 -1.84 6.69
C GLU A 167 18.91 -3.11 6.16
N LYS A 168 19.90 -2.93 5.28
CA LYS A 168 20.66 -4.03 4.70
C LYS A 168 21.35 -4.89 5.77
N ILE A 169 21.97 -4.29 6.78
CA ILE A 169 22.63 -5.02 7.86
C ILE A 169 21.60 -5.80 8.68
N PHE A 170 20.46 -5.19 9.01
CA PHE A 170 19.43 -5.86 9.77
C PHE A 170 18.83 -7.04 8.98
N LYS A 171 18.50 -6.86 7.72
CA LYS A 171 18.00 -7.88 6.78
C LYS A 171 18.95 -9.09 6.73
N TYR A 172 20.24 -8.86 6.52
CA TYR A 172 21.23 -9.95 6.46
C TYR A 172 21.43 -10.63 7.82
N GLY A 173 21.37 -9.88 8.92
CA GLY A 173 21.39 -10.42 10.27
C GLY A 173 20.27 -11.42 10.50
N VAL A 174 19.03 -11.02 10.23
CA VAL A 174 17.84 -11.90 10.32
C VAL A 174 17.98 -13.10 9.38
N ALA A 175 18.36 -12.88 8.13
CA ALA A 175 18.57 -13.96 7.17
C ALA A 175 19.63 -14.98 7.66
N SER A 176 20.71 -14.50 8.26
CA SER A 176 21.76 -15.35 8.84
C SER A 176 21.28 -16.16 10.03
N ILE A 177 20.44 -15.57 10.92
CA ILE A 177 19.82 -16.29 12.05
C ILE A 177 18.92 -17.41 11.51
N LEU A 178 18.14 -17.13 10.47
CA LEU A 178 17.24 -18.09 9.82
C LEU A 178 17.99 -19.11 8.92
N GLY A 179 19.33 -19.07 8.89
CA GLY A 179 20.12 -20.01 8.10
C GLY A 179 20.05 -19.79 6.59
N ASN A 180 19.57 -18.65 6.14
CA ASN A 180 19.57 -18.30 4.73
C ASN A 180 20.97 -17.86 4.26
N LYS A 181 21.52 -18.59 3.28
CA LYS A 181 22.84 -18.35 2.68
C LYS A 181 22.69 -17.81 1.25
N GLY A 182 22.03 -16.70 1.03
CA GLY A 182 21.80 -16.16 -0.33
C GLY A 182 22.17 -14.70 -0.46
N LYS A 183 22.55 -14.28 -1.68
CA LYS A 183 22.55 -12.86 -2.05
C LYS A 183 21.11 -12.44 -2.32
N PHE A 184 20.65 -11.42 -1.61
CA PHE A 184 19.37 -10.79 -1.93
C PHE A 184 19.62 -9.75 -3.02
N GLN A 185 18.95 -9.88 -4.14
CA GLN A 185 19.00 -8.87 -5.20
C GLN A 185 17.92 -7.81 -4.91
N ASP A 186 18.34 -6.59 -4.62
CA ASP A 186 17.43 -5.46 -4.46
C ASP A 186 17.03 -4.94 -5.86
N TRP A 187 15.91 -5.39 -6.33
CA TRP A 187 15.29 -4.93 -7.59
C TRP A 187 14.17 -3.93 -7.26
N GLY A 188 14.35 -2.74 -7.01
CA GLY A 188 13.31 -1.77 -6.64
C GLY A 188 11.90 -2.14 -7.13
N GLY A 189 10.96 -2.33 -6.19
CA GLY A 189 9.60 -2.79 -6.45
C GLY A 189 9.30 -4.23 -6.03
N GLU A 190 10.19 -4.86 -5.25
CA GLU A 190 10.02 -6.21 -4.72
C GLU A 190 8.77 -6.35 -3.84
N LYS A 191 8.19 -7.55 -3.85
CA LYS A 191 7.03 -7.89 -3.01
C LYS A 191 7.42 -8.03 -1.54
N ASN A 192 8.67 -8.37 -1.26
CA ASN A 192 9.25 -8.57 0.08
C ASN A 192 10.76 -8.35 0.03
N ASP A 193 11.35 -8.06 1.19
CA ASP A 193 12.79 -7.86 1.32
C ASP A 193 13.53 -9.17 1.66
N LEU A 194 12.84 -10.12 2.30
CA LEU A 194 13.33 -11.46 2.60
C LEU A 194 12.18 -12.45 2.46
N TYR A 195 12.42 -13.53 1.73
CA TYR A 195 11.50 -14.65 1.59
C TYR A 195 12.23 -15.95 1.96
N THR A 196 11.68 -16.70 2.92
CA THR A 196 12.35 -17.88 3.46
C THR A 196 11.35 -18.94 3.90
N SER A 197 11.73 -20.20 3.78
CA SER A 197 11.00 -21.34 4.35
C SER A 197 11.62 -21.83 5.67
N ASN A 198 12.52 -21.05 6.28
CA ASN A 198 13.27 -21.43 7.46
C ASN A 198 12.76 -20.74 8.74
N VAL A 199 11.47 -20.58 8.88
CA VAL A 199 10.83 -20.08 10.09
C VAL A 199 10.02 -21.22 10.69
N THR A 200 10.16 -21.45 12.00
CA THR A 200 9.41 -22.45 12.75
C THR A 200 8.59 -21.76 13.83
N VAL A 201 7.27 -22.03 13.85
CA VAL A 201 6.36 -21.50 14.85
C VAL A 201 5.51 -22.66 15.38
N GLY A 202 5.60 -22.90 16.69
CA GLY A 202 4.87 -24.00 17.35
C GLY A 202 5.21 -25.38 16.78
N GLY A 203 6.47 -25.64 16.48
CA GLY A 203 6.97 -26.89 15.89
C GLY A 203 6.65 -27.06 14.40
N GLN A 204 5.98 -26.09 13.77
CA GLN A 204 5.60 -26.15 12.36
C GLN A 204 6.47 -25.23 11.52
N ARG A 205 7.07 -25.80 10.48
CA ARG A 205 7.85 -25.03 9.50
C ARG A 205 6.91 -24.18 8.64
N ARG A 206 7.24 -22.91 8.50
CA ARG A 206 6.44 -21.89 7.81
C ARG A 206 7.24 -21.22 6.70
N VAL A 207 6.53 -20.70 5.70
CA VAL A 207 7.11 -19.85 4.69
C VAL A 207 6.86 -18.40 5.08
N ALA A 208 7.92 -17.66 5.34
CA ALA A 208 7.83 -16.29 5.82
C ALA A 208 8.30 -15.27 4.79
N ALA A 209 7.60 -14.15 4.74
CA ALA A 209 7.96 -12.95 3.99
C ALA A 209 8.15 -11.78 4.94
N PHE A 210 9.26 -11.07 4.80
CA PHE A 210 9.62 -9.94 5.64
C PHE A 210 9.68 -8.65 4.82
N ALA A 211 9.28 -7.55 5.45
CA ALA A 211 9.59 -6.19 5.01
C ALA A 211 10.42 -5.49 6.08
N PHE A 212 11.51 -4.87 5.69
CA PHE A 212 12.41 -4.14 6.57
C PHE A 212 12.35 -2.64 6.31
N LYS A 213 12.59 -1.84 7.35
CA LYS A 213 12.71 -0.39 7.25
C LYS A 213 13.93 0.10 7.99
N GLY A 214 14.74 0.84 7.26
CA GLY A 214 16.00 1.40 7.74
C GLY A 214 15.87 2.75 8.46
N PRO A 215 17.01 3.29 8.93
CA PRO A 215 17.11 4.51 9.72
C PRO A 215 16.68 5.78 8.97
N GLY A 216 16.64 5.75 7.64
CA GLY A 216 16.12 6.88 6.83
C GLY A 216 14.63 7.13 6.99
N THR A 217 13.88 6.19 7.59
CA THR A 217 12.47 6.36 7.90
C THR A 217 12.33 6.94 9.32
N PRO A 218 11.74 8.13 9.52
CA PRO A 218 11.54 8.66 10.87
C PRO A 218 10.40 7.91 11.58
N PRO A 219 10.51 7.65 12.92
CA PRO A 219 9.42 7.07 13.70
C PRO A 219 8.28 8.09 13.88
N PRO A 220 7.02 7.63 14.16
CA PRO A 220 6.59 6.24 14.04
C PRO A 220 6.51 5.78 12.57
N LEU A 221 6.64 4.47 12.35
CA LEU A 221 6.40 3.86 11.05
C LEU A 221 4.89 3.83 10.80
N THR A 222 4.43 4.54 9.79
CA THR A 222 3.03 4.59 9.38
C THR A 222 2.84 3.87 8.05
N ILE A 223 1.59 3.56 7.66
CA ILE A 223 1.27 2.96 6.37
C ILE A 223 1.86 3.77 5.21
N ALA A 224 1.76 5.11 5.25
CA ALA A 224 2.29 5.99 4.21
C ALA A 224 3.83 5.87 4.00
N LYS A 225 4.57 5.41 5.02
CA LYS A 225 6.02 5.19 4.97
C LYS A 225 6.40 3.78 4.51
N LEU A 226 5.43 2.91 4.30
CA LEU A 226 5.60 1.53 3.84
C LEU A 226 5.45 1.46 2.32
N GLY A 227 6.56 1.64 1.61
CA GLY A 227 6.60 1.75 0.15
C GLY A 227 6.34 3.17 -0.36
N LYS A 228 6.53 3.37 -1.65
CA LYS A 228 6.41 4.69 -2.29
C LYS A 228 5.00 5.28 -2.17
N ASN A 229 3.98 4.42 -2.12
CA ASN A 229 2.56 4.80 -2.08
C ASN A 229 1.83 4.19 -0.86
N GLY A 230 2.54 3.75 0.19
CA GLY A 230 1.94 3.02 1.30
C GLY A 230 1.50 1.59 0.93
N ASP A 231 2.06 1.01 -0.13
CA ASP A 231 1.59 -0.24 -0.75
C ASP A 231 2.44 -1.48 -0.37
N GLN A 232 3.40 -1.34 0.53
CA GLN A 232 4.31 -2.45 0.85
C GLN A 232 3.61 -3.61 1.57
N ILE A 233 2.66 -3.33 2.48
CA ILE A 233 1.88 -4.38 3.15
C ILE A 233 1.03 -5.16 2.14
N PRO A 234 0.17 -4.53 1.32
CA PRO A 234 -0.54 -5.25 0.26
C PRO A 234 0.37 -6.13 -0.60
N ARG A 235 1.53 -5.59 -1.04
CA ARG A 235 2.49 -6.35 -1.86
C ARG A 235 3.10 -7.53 -1.11
N LEU A 236 3.43 -7.36 0.17
CA LEU A 236 3.96 -8.42 1.03
C LEU A 236 3.00 -9.61 1.05
N PHE A 237 1.71 -9.37 1.26
CA PHE A 237 0.67 -10.41 1.30
C PHE A 237 0.31 -11.02 -0.07
N LEU A 238 0.78 -10.47 -1.18
CA LEU A 238 0.64 -11.10 -2.50
C LEU A 238 1.62 -12.27 -2.73
N THR A 239 2.60 -12.47 -1.84
CA THR A 239 3.51 -13.62 -1.91
C THR A 239 2.78 -14.92 -1.53
N THR A 240 3.41 -16.06 -1.79
CA THR A 240 2.87 -17.39 -1.41
C THR A 240 3.17 -17.76 0.05
N ALA A 241 3.77 -16.86 0.84
CA ALA A 241 4.03 -17.06 2.25
C ALA A 241 2.73 -17.23 3.06
N ASP A 242 2.86 -17.83 4.23
CA ASP A 242 1.81 -17.95 5.24
C ASP A 242 2.16 -17.19 6.54
N THR A 243 3.35 -16.60 6.59
CA THR A 243 3.86 -15.81 7.72
C THR A 243 4.41 -14.48 7.21
N PHE A 244 3.98 -13.37 7.80
CA PHE A 244 4.29 -12.02 7.34
C PHE A 244 4.80 -11.16 8.47
N LEU A 245 5.99 -10.59 8.31
CA LEU A 245 6.64 -9.81 9.36
C LEU A 245 7.12 -8.46 8.80
N VAL A 246 6.83 -7.39 9.54
CA VAL A 246 7.34 -6.04 9.26
C VAL A 246 8.31 -5.66 10.37
N GLN A 247 9.53 -5.28 10.01
CA GLN A 247 10.55 -4.88 10.97
C GLN A 247 10.88 -3.39 10.83
N PHE A 248 11.03 -2.74 12.00
CA PHE A 248 11.51 -1.36 12.09
C PHE A 248 12.15 -1.11 13.47
N GLU A 249 13.37 -0.59 13.49
CA GLU A 249 14.02 -0.17 14.74
C GLU A 249 13.46 1.17 15.24
N GLY A 250 12.19 1.19 15.57
CA GLY A 250 11.44 2.34 16.06
C GLY A 250 10.01 1.93 16.40
N GLN A 251 9.20 2.89 16.79
CA GLN A 251 7.78 2.67 17.05
C GLN A 251 7.04 2.43 15.73
N ILE A 252 6.16 1.43 15.71
CA ILE A 252 5.25 1.12 14.59
C ILE A 252 3.84 1.55 14.99
N ASP A 253 3.17 2.28 14.09
CA ASP A 253 1.80 2.75 14.30
C ASP A 253 0.82 1.57 14.32
N GLU A 254 -0.19 1.65 15.20
CA GLU A 254 -1.25 0.63 15.33
C GLU A 254 -2.01 0.39 14.01
N ALA A 255 -2.11 1.42 13.18
CA ALA A 255 -2.70 1.28 11.85
C ALA A 255 -1.96 0.26 10.96
N VAL A 256 -0.64 0.09 11.13
CA VAL A 256 0.15 -0.91 10.41
C VAL A 256 -0.24 -2.33 10.84
N ARG A 257 -0.42 -2.57 12.15
CA ARG A 257 -0.89 -3.87 12.68
C ARG A 257 -2.29 -4.19 12.19
N SER A 258 -3.20 -3.22 12.21
CA SER A 258 -4.59 -3.35 11.74
C SER A 258 -4.66 -3.66 10.25
N GLU A 259 -3.81 -3.02 9.44
CA GLU A 259 -3.68 -3.30 8.01
C GLU A 259 -3.17 -4.72 7.75
N MET A 260 -2.14 -5.16 8.50
CA MET A 260 -1.62 -6.52 8.42
C MET A 260 -2.68 -7.56 8.81
N LEU A 261 -3.44 -7.33 9.89
CA LEU A 261 -4.55 -8.19 10.29
C LEU A 261 -5.58 -8.32 9.18
N THR A 262 -5.98 -7.20 8.57
CA THR A 262 -6.96 -7.18 7.47
C THR A 262 -6.50 -8.05 6.30
N HIS A 263 -5.24 -7.92 5.90
CA HIS A 263 -4.66 -8.73 4.83
C HIS A 263 -4.48 -10.20 5.23
N ALA A 264 -4.15 -10.49 6.50
CA ALA A 264 -4.03 -11.86 7.02
C ALA A 264 -5.39 -12.57 7.00
N ILE A 265 -6.46 -11.91 7.46
CA ILE A 265 -7.83 -12.43 7.38
C ILE A 265 -8.22 -12.74 5.94
N ARG A 266 -8.03 -11.78 5.04
CA ARG A 266 -8.32 -11.95 3.61
C ARG A 266 -7.58 -13.15 3.04
N LYS A 267 -6.26 -13.24 3.28
CA LYS A 267 -5.43 -14.33 2.76
C LYS A 267 -5.82 -15.68 3.35
N SER A 268 -6.18 -15.73 4.65
CA SER A 268 -6.69 -16.96 5.28
C SER A 268 -7.98 -17.45 4.60
N LEU A 269 -8.91 -16.54 4.29
CA LEU A 269 -10.12 -16.88 3.53
C LEU A 269 -9.80 -17.41 2.12
N GLU A 270 -8.86 -16.77 1.41
CA GLU A 270 -8.47 -17.14 0.06
C GLU A 270 -7.75 -18.51 0.01
N THR A 271 -6.86 -18.77 0.97
CA THR A 271 -5.98 -19.96 0.96
C THR A 271 -6.51 -21.11 1.81
N ARG A 272 -7.46 -20.86 2.71
CA ARG A 272 -7.96 -21.79 3.75
C ARG A 272 -6.84 -22.30 4.67
N LYS A 273 -5.85 -21.46 4.93
CA LYS A 273 -4.72 -21.75 5.81
C LYS A 273 -4.68 -20.77 6.97
N GLU A 274 -4.06 -21.18 8.07
CA GLU A 274 -3.66 -20.25 9.11
C GLU A 274 -2.62 -19.28 8.54
N ILE A 275 -2.85 -17.99 8.73
CA ILE A 275 -1.92 -16.92 8.34
C ILE A 275 -1.40 -16.27 9.61
N LEU A 276 -0.08 -16.23 9.71
CA LEU A 276 0.64 -15.58 10.80
C LEU A 276 1.11 -14.20 10.35
N TYR A 277 0.99 -13.22 11.22
CA TYR A 277 1.48 -11.87 10.95
C TYR A 277 2.05 -11.26 12.23
N GLY A 278 2.96 -10.32 12.11
CA GLY A 278 3.52 -9.64 13.28
C GLY A 278 4.46 -8.51 12.90
N VAL A 279 4.86 -7.77 13.91
CA VAL A 279 5.84 -6.69 13.77
C VAL A 279 7.04 -6.96 14.70
N ILE A 280 8.21 -6.50 14.28
CA ILE A 280 9.46 -6.53 15.03
C ILE A 280 9.84 -5.07 15.27
N GLU A 281 9.44 -4.55 16.44
CA GLU A 281 9.64 -3.15 16.81
C GLU A 281 11.02 -2.89 17.43
N LEU A 282 11.21 -1.68 17.94
CA LEU A 282 12.43 -1.22 18.56
C LEU A 282 12.98 -2.21 19.61
N GLU A 283 12.15 -2.59 20.60
CA GLU A 283 12.55 -3.49 21.69
C GLU A 283 12.93 -4.87 21.17
N ASP A 284 12.11 -5.45 20.30
CA ASP A 284 12.36 -6.75 19.69
C ASP A 284 13.60 -6.73 18.80
N SER A 285 13.80 -5.65 18.04
CA SER A 285 15.00 -5.43 17.24
C SER A 285 16.24 -5.38 18.12
N HIS A 286 16.17 -4.72 19.29
CA HIS A 286 17.27 -4.66 20.27
C HIS A 286 17.54 -6.02 20.90
N ARG A 287 16.50 -6.78 21.26
CA ARG A 287 16.63 -8.15 21.78
C ARG A 287 17.35 -9.05 20.77
N LEU A 288 16.98 -8.99 19.51
CA LEU A 288 17.64 -9.73 18.44
C LEU A 288 19.12 -9.31 18.28
N ARG A 289 19.41 -8.00 18.26
CA ARG A 289 20.77 -7.48 18.16
C ARG A 289 21.63 -7.90 19.35
N ALA A 290 21.10 -7.83 20.57
CA ALA A 290 21.81 -8.22 21.78
C ALA A 290 22.14 -9.72 21.80
N SER A 291 21.17 -10.56 21.40
CA SER A 291 21.31 -12.02 21.43
C SER A 291 22.17 -12.59 20.29
N TYR A 292 22.16 -11.94 19.14
CA TYR A 292 22.80 -12.41 17.91
C TYR A 292 23.80 -11.39 17.33
N GLY A 293 24.45 -10.58 18.16
CA GLY A 293 25.27 -9.43 17.74
C GLY A 293 26.26 -9.72 16.61
N SER A 294 26.92 -10.89 16.61
CA SER A 294 27.83 -11.31 15.53
C SER A 294 27.15 -11.49 14.16
N ARG A 295 25.81 -11.58 14.12
CA ARG A 295 25.04 -11.69 12.87
C ARG A 295 24.70 -10.32 12.26
N PHE A 296 24.68 -9.27 13.07
CA PHE A 296 24.32 -7.91 12.66
C PHE A 296 25.55 -7.04 12.39
N THR A 297 26.49 -7.54 11.61
CA THR A 297 27.73 -6.84 11.25
C THR A 297 27.80 -6.56 9.76
N PRO A 298 28.53 -5.50 9.33
CA PRO A 298 28.75 -5.21 7.91
C PRO A 298 29.40 -6.37 7.14
N TYR A 299 30.20 -7.21 7.81
CA TYR A 299 30.89 -8.37 7.23
C TYR A 299 29.92 -9.46 6.74
N ASN A 300 28.69 -9.51 7.26
CA ASN A 300 27.68 -10.47 6.84
C ASN A 300 26.91 -10.02 5.58
N VAL A 301 27.18 -8.81 5.11
CA VAL A 301 26.58 -8.27 3.90
C VAL A 301 27.46 -8.66 2.72
N PRO A 302 27.00 -9.47 1.76
CA PRO A 302 27.77 -9.78 0.56
C PRO A 302 28.12 -8.52 -0.23
N SER A 303 29.35 -8.43 -0.70
CA SER A 303 29.84 -7.37 -1.58
C SER A 303 29.12 -7.38 -2.93
#